data_9a39a34ab7417abc9c37bb30c28d083b
#
_entry.id   9a39a34ab7417abc9c37bb30c28d083b
#
_cell.length_a   1.000
_cell.length_b   1.000
_cell.length_c   1.000
_cell.angle_alpha   90.00
_cell.angle_beta   90.00
_cell.angle_gamma   90.00
#
_symmetry.space_group_name_H-M   'P 1'
#
loop_
_entity.id
_entity.type
_entity.pdbx_description
1 polymer ?
#
loop_
_entity_poly.entity_id
_entity_poly.type
_entity_poly.pdbx_seq_one_letter_code
_entity_poly.pdbx_strand_id
1 'polypeptide(L)' 'MRNRFDEQLSQLNTELITMGALCEEAISGAAKYLIDNDSALKEKVIDTDKQIDRKERDIENL' A
#
# COMPACT_ATOMS: atom_id res chain seq x y z
N MET A 1 -27.02 -14.92 3.12
CA MET A 1 -26.82 -14.42 1.75
C MET A 1 -26.06 -13.10 1.77
N ARG A 2 -25.03 -12.97 0.97
CA ARG A 2 -24.26 -11.71 0.89
C ARG A 2 -25.09 -10.65 0.16
N ASN A 3 -25.17 -9.46 0.74
CA ASN A 3 -25.76 -8.31 0.10
C ASN A 3 -24.69 -7.33 -0.35
N ARG A 4 -25.10 -6.25 -0.98
CA ARG A 4 -24.18 -5.24 -1.52
C ARG A 4 -23.34 -4.59 -0.42
N PHE A 5 -23.92 -4.39 0.75
CA PHE A 5 -23.20 -3.81 1.89
C PHE A 5 -22.07 -4.74 2.35
N ASP A 6 -22.34 -6.03 2.45
CA ASP A 6 -21.32 -7.02 2.84
C ASP A 6 -20.18 -7.09 1.82
N GLU A 7 -20.51 -6.97 0.54
CA GLU A 7 -19.52 -6.95 -0.53
C GLU A 7 -18.62 -5.72 -0.44
N GLN A 8 -19.20 -4.56 -0.14
CA GLN A 8 -18.45 -3.32 0.04
C GLN A 8 -17.51 -3.40 1.25
N LEU A 9 -17.97 -3.95 2.36
CA LEU A 9 -17.14 -4.15 3.54
C LEU A 9 -15.98 -5.10 3.27
N SER A 10 -16.24 -6.18 2.55
CA SER A 10 -15.22 -7.14 2.17
C SER A 10 -14.16 -6.52 1.27
N GLN A 11 -14.60 -5.71 0.31
CA GLN A 11 -13.69 -5.00 -0.60
C GLN A 11 -12.84 -3.99 0.16
N LEU A 12 -13.45 -3.22 1.05
CA LEU A 12 -12.72 -2.26 1.87
C LEU A 12 -11.66 -2.97 2.74
N ASN A 13 -12.03 -4.08 3.36
CA ASN A 13 -11.11 -4.86 4.17
C ASN A 13 -9.91 -5.35 3.35
N THR A 14 -10.15 -5.85 2.14
CA THR A 14 -9.09 -6.29 1.23
C THR A 14 -8.15 -5.14 0.88
N GLU A 15 -8.71 -3.97 0.55
CA GLU A 15 -7.92 -2.79 0.20
C GLU A 15 -7.07 -2.31 1.38
N LEU A 16 -7.60 -2.35 2.60
CA LEU A 16 -6.86 -1.95 3.79
C LEU A 16 -5.70 -2.91 4.10
N ILE A 17 -5.91 -4.21 3.91
CA ILE A 17 -4.84 -5.21 4.08
C ILE A 17 -3.73 -4.98 3.07
N THR A 18 -4.09 -4.74 1.81
CA THR A 18 -3.13 -4.46 0.75
C THR A 18 -2.34 -3.19 1.03
N MET A 19 -3.02 -2.14 1.47
CA MET A 19 -2.37 -0.88 1.85
C MET A 19 -1.39 -1.08 3.01
N GLY A 20 -1.77 -1.86 4.02
CA GLY A 20 -0.89 -2.20 5.13
C GLY A 20 0.39 -2.89 4.67
N ALA A 21 0.28 -3.84 3.75
CA ALA A 21 1.43 -4.53 3.18
C ALA A 21 2.35 -3.57 2.41
N LEU A 22 1.78 -2.63 1.65
CA LEU A 22 2.55 -1.62 0.94
C LEU A 22 3.28 -0.68 1.90
N CYS A 23 2.64 -0.31 3.01
CA CYS A 23 3.28 0.52 4.04
C CYS A 23 4.47 -0.20 4.68
N GLU A 24 4.33 -1.49 4.98
CA GLU A 24 5.45 -2.29 5.50
C GLU A 24 6.61 -2.34 4.50
N GLU A 25 6.31 -2.52 3.23
CA GLU A 25 7.31 -2.54 2.17
C GLU A 25 8.03 -1.19 2.07
N ALA A 26 7.29 -0.08 2.15
CA ALA A 26 7.86 1.26 2.12
C ALA A 26 8.80 1.52 3.30
N ILE A 27 8.40 1.13 4.50
CA ILE A 27 9.22 1.30 5.70
C ILE A 27 10.50 0.46 5.60
N SER A 28 10.36 -0.80 5.20
CA SER A 28 11.50 -1.71 5.03
C SER A 28 12.47 -1.21 3.97
N GLY A 29 11.96 -0.74 2.83
CA GLY A 29 12.77 -0.20 1.75
C GLY A 29 13.50 1.08 2.15
N ALA A 30 12.81 1.98 2.86
CA ALA A 30 13.41 3.22 3.34
C ALA A 30 14.53 2.93 4.35
N ALA A 31 14.32 1.98 5.26
CA ALA A 31 15.33 1.58 6.24
C ALA A 31 16.58 1.02 5.55
N LYS A 32 16.39 0.16 4.56
CA LYS A 32 17.50 -0.39 3.77
C LYS A 32 18.25 0.68 3.00
N TYR A 33 17.52 1.63 2.42
CA TYR A 33 18.13 2.74 1.68
C TYR A 33 19.03 3.57 2.60
N LEU A 34 18.58 3.85 3.82
CA LEU A 34 19.36 4.62 4.79
C LEU A 34 20.63 3.89 5.24
N ILE A 35 20.58 2.56 5.33
CA ILE A 35 21.72 1.73 5.74
C ILE A 35 22.71 1.54 4.58
N ASP A 36 22.19 1.15 3.41
CA ASP A 36 23.01 0.72 2.28
C ASP A 36 23.29 1.84 1.29
N ASN A 37 22.51 2.92 1.33
CA ASN A 37 22.61 4.06 0.43
C ASN A 37 22.56 3.63 -1.05
N ASP A 38 21.69 2.67 -1.38
CA ASP A 38 21.56 2.09 -2.70
C ASP A 38 20.50 2.85 -3.51
N SER A 39 20.90 3.41 -4.64
CA SER A 39 20.00 4.18 -5.51
C SER A 39 18.85 3.35 -6.09
N ALA A 40 19.04 2.05 -6.30
CA ALA A 40 17.97 1.16 -6.74
C ALA A 40 16.87 1.03 -5.67
N LEU A 41 17.25 1.02 -4.40
CA LEU A 41 16.29 1.01 -3.29
C LEU A 41 15.51 2.32 -3.21
N LYS A 42 16.14 3.44 -3.55
CA LYS A 42 15.47 4.74 -3.59
C LYS A 42 14.33 4.74 -4.60
N GLU A 43 14.57 4.22 -5.80
CA GLU A 43 13.54 4.12 -6.84
C GLU A 43 12.40 3.21 -6.40
N LYS A 44 12.72 2.10 -5.75
CA LYS A 44 11.73 1.16 -5.24
C LYS A 44 10.85 1.80 -4.16
N VAL A 45 11.43 2.58 -3.27
CA VAL A 45 10.69 3.30 -2.23
C VAL A 45 9.74 4.32 -2.85
N ILE A 46 10.19 5.07 -3.86
CA ILE A 46 9.35 6.04 -4.57
C ILE A 46 8.18 5.33 -5.26
N ASP A 47 8.43 4.20 -5.91
CA ASP A 47 7.40 3.43 -6.57
C ASP A 47 6.36 2.89 -5.59
N THR A 48 6.81 2.36 -4.46
CA THR A 48 5.93 1.86 -3.41
C THR A 48 5.06 3.00 -2.85
N ASP A 49 5.62 4.18 -2.67
CA ASP A 49 4.88 5.36 -2.20
C ASP A 49 3.76 5.73 -3.17
N LYS A 50 4.02 5.66 -4.48
CA LYS A 50 2.99 5.89 -5.51
C LYS A 50 1.89 4.85 -5.45
N GLN A 51 2.21 3.61 -5.17
CA GLN A 51 1.22 2.54 -5.01
C GLN A 51 0.33 2.78 -3.79
N ILE A 52 0.91 3.25 -2.69
CA ILE A 52 0.15 3.62 -1.49
C ILE A 52 -0.83 4.74 -1.81
N ASP A 53 -0.40 5.76 -2.53
CA ASP A 53 -1.28 6.87 -2.95
C ASP A 53 -2.46 6.38 -3.78
N ARG A 54 -2.22 5.45 -4.70
CA ARG A 54 -3.30 4.85 -5.50
C ARG A 54 -4.28 4.09 -4.62
N LYS A 55 -3.78 3.33 -3.65
CA LYS A 55 -4.62 2.57 -2.72
C LYS A 55 -5.47 3.49 -1.85
N GLU A 56 -4.92 4.61 -1.40
CA GLU A 56 -5.68 5.61 -0.67
C GLU A 56 -6.85 6.13 -1.50
N ARG A 57 -6.62 6.44 -2.77
CA ARG A 57 -7.68 6.90 -3.68
C ARG A 57 -8.72 5.81 -3.93
N ASP A 58 -8.29 4.57 -4.10
CA ASP A 58 -9.20 3.44 -4.29
C ASP A 58 -10.12 3.27 -3.09
N ILE A 59 -9.58 3.40 -1.88
CA ILE A 59 -10.36 3.32 -0.64
C ILE A 59 -11.34 4.48 -0.53
N GLU A 60 -10.92 5.70 -0.86
CA GLU A 60 -11.79 6.87 -0.84
C GLU A 60 -12.99 6.74 -1.80
N ASN A 61 -12.80 6.01 -2.90
CA ASN A 61 -13.83 5.82 -3.92
C ASN A 61 -14.71 4.60 -3.69
N LEU A 62 -14.51 3.86 -2.62
CA LEU A 62 -15.40 2.77 -2.25
C LEU A 62 -16.69 3.34 -1.62
#